data_13fede220bdfdd61c4494210062f583e
#
_entry.id   13fede220bdfdd61c4494210062f583e
#
_cell.length_a   1.000
_cell.length_b   1.000
_cell.length_c   1.000
_cell.angle_alpha   90.00
_cell.angle_beta   90.00
_cell.angle_gamma   90.00
#
_symmetry.space_group_name_H-M   'P 1'
#
loop_
_entity.id
_entity.type
_entity.pdbx_description
1 polymer ?
#
loop_
_entity_poly.entity_id
_entity_poly.type
_entity_poly.pdbx_seq_one_letter_code
_entity_poly.pdbx_strand_id
1 'polypeptide(L)'
;MKKWTGYVSFALLFLVGLSLLLYPLVSDRWNQRRNDALIKNYTEQIMQAPKNDYAQWFDRADSYNAVLPGKGVPDAFTFITDEEDADYFSQLAFSDDGVMGYIRIPRISVNLPIYHGTSPKVLERGVGHLQGSALPVGGADTHCVLSAHRGLPSAALFTDLDLLRAGDHFYIYVLDRVLAYEVDQILEVEPDHTEDLNVLPGEDLVTLVTCTPYGVNTHRLLVRGHRVAYTEDVEQHESQNAVSSVHTQYTLWVVLGLSITLVFVLLMLWLSRRKPRGGKRLMKGKPAKNHRHQPQRLRGKESQQDEA
;
A
#
# COMPACT_ATOMS: atom_id res chain seq x y z
N MET A 1 -43.44 7.51 1.70
CA MET A 1 -42.39 6.93 2.55
C MET A 1 -41.55 5.87 1.83
N LYS A 2 -42.10 4.84 1.11
CA LYS A 2 -41.35 3.79 0.44
C LYS A 2 -40.26 4.21 -0.59
N LYS A 3 -40.43 5.34 -1.28
CA LYS A 3 -39.41 5.80 -2.27
C LYS A 3 -38.18 6.41 -1.59
N TRP A 4 -38.31 7.03 -0.44
CA TRP A 4 -37.23 7.67 0.28
C TRP A 4 -36.28 6.64 0.94
N THR A 5 -36.85 5.54 1.43
CA THR A 5 -36.05 4.44 1.98
C THR A 5 -35.13 3.82 0.92
N GLY A 6 -35.60 3.66 -0.34
CA GLY A 6 -34.77 3.16 -1.43
C GLY A 6 -33.56 4.07 -1.77
N TYR A 7 -33.77 5.39 -1.78
CA TYR A 7 -32.66 6.33 -2.00
C TYR A 7 -31.65 6.34 -0.85
N VAL A 8 -32.12 6.25 0.39
CA VAL A 8 -31.25 6.17 1.57
C VAL A 8 -30.43 4.87 1.56
N SER A 9 -31.06 3.73 1.27
CA SER A 9 -30.34 2.46 1.18
C SER A 9 -29.28 2.46 0.07
N PHE A 10 -29.60 3.00 -1.09
CA PHE A 10 -28.66 3.15 -2.21
C PHE A 10 -27.49 4.07 -1.82
N ALA A 11 -27.76 5.21 -1.19
CA ALA A 11 -26.71 6.14 -0.75
C ALA A 11 -25.80 5.50 0.30
N LEU A 12 -26.34 4.75 1.25
CA LEU A 12 -25.54 4.01 2.24
C LEU A 12 -24.65 2.96 1.57
N LEU A 13 -25.19 2.16 0.67
CA LEU A 13 -24.42 1.14 -0.08
C LEU A 13 -23.30 1.79 -0.89
N PHE A 14 -23.59 2.92 -1.55
CA PHE A 14 -22.60 3.69 -2.32
C PHE A 14 -21.49 4.23 -1.40
N LEU A 15 -21.83 4.79 -0.23
CA LEU A 15 -20.85 5.29 0.73
C LEU A 15 -19.96 4.19 1.28
N VAL A 16 -20.49 3.00 1.56
CA VAL A 16 -19.71 1.84 1.98
C VAL A 16 -18.74 1.43 0.88
N GLY A 17 -19.22 1.28 -0.37
CA GLY A 17 -18.34 0.94 -1.51
C GLY A 17 -17.25 1.98 -1.75
N LEU A 18 -17.59 3.26 -1.67
CA LEU A 18 -16.63 4.36 -1.79
C LEU A 18 -15.59 4.35 -0.66
N SER A 19 -16.01 4.08 0.57
CA SER A 19 -15.09 3.98 1.72
C SER A 19 -14.09 2.84 1.55
N LEU A 20 -14.55 1.66 1.08
CA LEU A 20 -13.67 0.52 0.80
C LEU A 20 -12.67 0.83 -0.33
N LEU A 21 -13.12 1.52 -1.38
CA LEU A 21 -12.26 1.92 -2.49
C LEU A 21 -11.21 2.95 -2.09
N LEU A 22 -11.56 3.90 -1.21
CA LEU A 22 -10.64 4.95 -0.78
C LEU A 22 -9.74 4.53 0.40
N TYR A 23 -10.07 3.44 1.09
CA TYR A 23 -9.34 2.99 2.29
C TYR A 23 -7.83 2.86 2.07
N PRO A 24 -7.32 2.18 1.01
CA PRO A 24 -5.88 2.04 0.81
C PRO A 24 -5.17 3.38 0.66
N LEU A 25 -5.77 4.33 -0.09
CA LEU A 25 -5.18 5.65 -0.33
C LEU A 25 -5.09 6.50 0.95
N VAL A 26 -6.15 6.48 1.74
CA VAL A 26 -6.21 7.26 2.99
C VAL A 26 -5.27 6.64 4.04
N SER A 27 -5.29 5.32 4.16
CA SER A 27 -4.49 4.59 5.13
C SER A 27 -2.99 4.70 4.84
N ASP A 28 -2.59 4.51 3.59
CA ASP A 28 -1.19 4.65 3.19
C ASP A 28 -0.65 6.07 3.46
N ARG A 29 -1.41 7.12 3.07
CA ARG A 29 -1.02 8.50 3.36
C ARG A 29 -0.93 8.82 4.85
N TRP A 30 -1.82 8.21 5.65
CA TRP A 30 -1.76 8.35 7.11
C TRP A 30 -0.50 7.69 7.67
N ASN A 31 -0.18 6.48 7.23
CA ASN A 31 1.00 5.75 7.65
C ASN A 31 2.29 6.44 7.21
N GLN A 32 2.37 6.96 5.97
CA GLN A 32 3.51 7.75 5.51
C GLN A 32 3.76 8.97 6.41
N ARG A 33 2.71 9.77 6.70
CA ARG A 33 2.84 10.93 7.59
C ARG A 33 3.31 10.55 9.00
N ARG A 34 2.84 9.42 9.51
CA ARG A 34 3.29 8.90 10.80
C ARG A 34 4.76 8.51 10.76
N ASN A 35 5.19 7.81 9.71
CA ASN A 35 6.57 7.41 9.54
C ASN A 35 7.50 8.63 9.37
N ASP A 36 7.10 9.61 8.57
CA ASP A 36 7.85 10.87 8.43
C ASP A 36 7.97 11.62 9.77
N ALA A 37 6.92 11.62 10.59
CA ALA A 37 6.98 12.24 11.92
C ALA A 37 7.93 11.50 12.86
N LEU A 38 7.95 10.15 12.83
CA LEU A 38 8.87 9.32 13.61
C LEU A 38 10.33 9.52 13.17
N ILE A 39 10.59 9.53 11.87
CA ILE A 39 11.92 9.79 11.30
C ILE A 39 12.40 11.19 11.68
N LYS A 40 11.52 12.18 11.58
CA LYS A 40 11.83 13.56 11.98
C LYS A 40 12.18 13.63 13.49
N ASN A 41 11.37 13.00 14.34
CA ASN A 41 11.62 12.95 15.78
C ASN A 41 12.97 12.28 16.10
N TYR A 42 13.25 11.13 15.48
CA TYR A 42 14.54 10.44 15.58
C TYR A 42 15.71 11.35 15.19
N THR A 43 15.61 12.03 14.04
CA THR A 43 16.65 12.93 13.54
C THR A 43 16.86 14.14 14.47
N GLU A 44 15.77 14.71 15.00
CA GLU A 44 15.84 15.83 15.96
C GLU A 44 16.50 15.40 17.28
N GLN A 45 16.20 14.21 17.80
CA GLN A 45 16.85 13.67 18.99
C GLN A 45 18.36 13.49 18.78
N ILE A 46 18.76 12.96 17.62
CA ILE A 46 20.18 12.84 17.25
C ILE A 46 20.86 14.20 17.17
N MET A 47 20.26 15.20 16.51
CA MET A 47 20.84 16.53 16.38
C MET A 47 21.03 17.24 17.73
N GLN A 48 20.20 16.93 18.73
CA GLN A 48 20.24 17.53 20.07
C GLN A 48 21.21 16.83 21.02
N ALA A 49 21.57 15.58 20.73
CA ALA A 49 22.49 14.82 21.58
C ALA A 49 23.95 15.30 21.42
N PRO A 50 24.75 15.22 22.46
CA PRO A 50 26.18 15.53 22.39
C PRO A 50 26.87 14.61 21.36
N LYS A 51 27.62 15.20 20.43
CA LYS A 51 28.28 14.45 19.35
C LYS A 51 29.24 13.33 19.78
N ASN A 52 29.68 13.33 21.03
CA ASN A 52 30.61 12.32 21.56
C ASN A 52 29.91 11.05 22.06
N ASP A 53 28.58 11.02 22.13
CA ASP A 53 27.87 9.90 22.75
C ASP A 53 27.62 8.73 21.81
N TYR A 54 27.78 8.93 20.48
CA TYR A 54 27.47 7.87 19.51
C TYR A 54 28.53 6.77 19.42
N ALA A 55 29.80 7.06 19.74
CA ALA A 55 30.88 6.07 19.65
C ALA A 55 30.56 4.81 20.47
N GLN A 56 30.07 4.97 21.70
CA GLN A 56 29.72 3.83 22.56
C GLN A 56 28.52 3.00 22.02
N TRP A 57 27.60 3.63 21.28
CA TRP A 57 26.51 2.90 20.63
C TRP A 57 27.03 2.04 19.48
N PHE A 58 27.95 2.58 18.67
CA PHE A 58 28.60 1.82 17.60
C PHE A 58 29.50 0.73 18.16
N ASP A 59 30.33 1.02 19.18
CA ASP A 59 31.19 0.01 19.82
C ASP A 59 30.39 -1.18 20.39
N ARG A 60 29.22 -0.93 20.96
CA ARG A 60 28.32 -1.98 21.43
C ARG A 60 27.73 -2.78 20.27
N ALA A 61 27.25 -2.10 19.23
CA ALA A 61 26.69 -2.75 18.05
C ALA A 61 27.74 -3.55 17.29
N ASP A 62 28.97 -3.06 17.16
CA ASP A 62 30.10 -3.78 16.55
C ASP A 62 30.47 -5.02 17.39
N SER A 63 30.47 -4.89 18.73
CA SER A 63 30.70 -6.04 19.63
C SER A 63 29.61 -7.10 19.51
N TYR A 64 28.35 -6.67 19.35
CA TYR A 64 27.23 -7.59 19.08
C TYR A 64 27.40 -8.29 17.73
N ASN A 65 27.73 -7.56 16.67
CA ASN A 65 27.93 -8.12 15.33
C ASN A 65 29.09 -9.12 15.29
N ALA A 66 30.16 -8.89 16.04
CA ALA A 66 31.36 -9.75 16.05
C ALA A 66 31.08 -11.19 16.55
N VAL A 67 29.99 -11.43 17.30
CA VAL A 67 29.64 -12.76 17.82
C VAL A 67 28.59 -13.50 16.99
N LEU A 68 28.08 -12.89 15.90
CA LEU A 68 27.07 -13.47 15.04
C LEU A 68 27.59 -14.43 13.96
N PRO A 69 28.80 -14.26 13.36
CA PRO A 69 29.24 -15.10 12.25
C PRO A 69 29.13 -16.60 12.55
N GLY A 70 28.57 -17.35 11.59
CA GLY A 70 28.35 -18.80 11.71
C GLY A 70 27.05 -19.22 12.39
N LYS A 71 26.25 -18.27 12.88
CA LYS A 71 24.86 -18.53 13.29
C LYS A 71 23.96 -18.37 12.07
N GLY A 72 23.19 -19.42 11.73
CA GLY A 72 22.18 -19.32 10.66
C GLY A 72 21.10 -18.31 11.01
N VAL A 73 20.57 -17.64 10.00
CA VAL A 73 19.49 -16.65 10.12
C VAL A 73 18.16 -17.34 9.80
N PRO A 74 17.10 -17.15 10.59
CA PRO A 74 15.78 -17.71 10.28
C PRO A 74 15.11 -16.96 9.11
N ASP A 75 14.01 -17.53 8.55
CA ASP A 75 13.17 -16.75 7.64
C ASP A 75 12.63 -15.50 8.33
N ALA A 76 12.72 -14.37 7.65
CA ALA A 76 12.39 -13.05 8.17
C ALA A 76 10.91 -12.87 8.56
N PHE A 77 10.03 -13.76 8.12
CA PHE A 77 8.59 -13.74 8.43
C PHE A 77 8.16 -14.92 9.33
N THR A 78 9.12 -15.73 9.79
CA THR A 78 8.88 -16.74 10.82
C THR A 78 8.98 -16.07 12.18
N PHE A 79 7.88 -16.05 12.93
CA PHE A 79 7.85 -15.45 14.26
C PHE A 79 8.54 -16.37 15.26
N ILE A 80 9.68 -15.92 15.74
CA ILE A 80 10.30 -16.52 16.92
C ILE A 80 9.57 -15.91 18.11
N THR A 81 8.77 -16.70 18.81
CA THR A 81 8.02 -16.27 20.02
C THR A 81 8.89 -16.30 21.27
N ASP A 82 10.20 -16.39 21.13
CA ASP A 82 11.10 -16.64 22.23
C ASP A 82 11.52 -15.35 22.94
N GLU A 83 11.73 -15.52 24.24
CA GLU A 83 12.13 -14.60 25.27
C GLU A 83 12.83 -13.35 24.73
N GLU A 84 12.31 -12.19 25.11
CA GLU A 84 12.87 -10.88 24.78
C GLU A 84 14.38 -10.91 25.11
N ASP A 85 15.23 -11.05 24.11
CA ASP A 85 16.67 -10.92 24.21
C ASP A 85 16.98 -9.46 24.56
N ALA A 86 17.09 -9.19 25.87
CA ALA A 86 17.29 -7.85 26.39
C ALA A 86 18.56 -7.19 25.84
N ASP A 87 19.59 -7.98 25.50
CA ASP A 87 20.81 -7.46 24.90
C ASP A 87 20.51 -6.96 23.48
N TYR A 88 19.86 -7.75 22.64
CA TYR A 88 19.46 -7.35 21.30
C TYR A 88 18.58 -6.09 21.30
N PHE A 89 17.52 -6.07 22.11
CA PHE A 89 16.59 -4.93 22.18
C PHE A 89 17.22 -3.67 22.77
N SER A 90 18.36 -3.79 23.47
CA SER A 90 19.11 -2.64 23.98
C SER A 90 20.06 -2.02 22.94
N GLN A 91 20.37 -2.73 21.85
CA GLN A 91 21.25 -2.23 20.79
C GLN A 91 20.55 -1.12 19.99
N LEU A 92 21.25 0.00 19.75
CA LEU A 92 20.71 1.13 18.98
C LEU A 92 19.34 1.65 19.48
N ALA A 93 18.95 1.34 20.72
CA ALA A 93 17.71 1.81 21.35
C ALA A 93 17.86 3.27 21.84
N PHE A 94 18.19 4.17 20.92
CA PHE A 94 18.44 5.57 21.19
C PHE A 94 17.14 6.38 21.31
N SER A 95 16.14 6.03 20.50
CA SER A 95 14.87 6.75 20.45
C SER A 95 13.82 6.09 21.35
N ASP A 96 13.06 6.91 22.10
CA ASP A 96 11.93 6.45 22.92
C ASP A 96 10.81 5.78 22.10
N ASP A 97 10.75 6.06 20.78
CA ASP A 97 9.79 5.47 19.85
C ASP A 97 10.18 4.06 19.39
N GLY A 98 11.32 3.52 19.83
CA GLY A 98 11.86 2.21 19.46
C GLY A 98 12.41 2.15 18.04
N VAL A 99 12.70 3.30 17.44
CA VAL A 99 13.33 3.41 16.11
C VAL A 99 14.84 3.31 16.29
N MET A 100 15.46 2.31 15.66
CA MET A 100 16.92 2.13 15.65
C MET A 100 17.64 2.90 14.53
N GLY A 101 16.90 3.28 13.51
CA GLY A 101 17.35 4.00 12.33
C GLY A 101 16.22 4.10 11.30
N TYR A 102 16.54 4.57 10.10
CA TYR A 102 15.57 4.56 9.00
C TYR A 102 16.25 4.24 7.66
N ILE A 103 15.46 3.69 6.74
CA ILE A 103 15.90 3.37 5.38
C ILE A 103 15.25 4.28 4.36
N ARG A 104 16.05 4.74 3.39
CA ARG A 104 15.57 5.43 2.19
C ARG A 104 15.96 4.65 0.94
N ILE A 105 14.99 4.46 0.04
CA ILE A 105 15.19 3.84 -1.28
C ILE A 105 14.60 4.81 -2.30
N PRO A 106 15.39 5.76 -2.81
CA PRO A 106 14.89 6.86 -3.62
C PRO A 106 14.18 6.39 -4.89
N ARG A 107 14.71 5.37 -5.53
CA ARG A 107 14.18 4.81 -6.79
C ARG A 107 12.69 4.43 -6.69
N ILE A 108 12.23 3.96 -5.54
CA ILE A 108 10.86 3.54 -5.28
C ILE A 108 10.16 4.39 -4.20
N SER A 109 10.72 5.56 -3.89
CA SER A 109 10.17 6.53 -2.93
C SER A 109 9.89 5.95 -1.54
N VAL A 110 10.71 5.01 -1.07
CA VAL A 110 10.62 4.45 0.28
C VAL A 110 11.37 5.35 1.26
N ASN A 111 10.72 5.66 2.39
CA ASN A 111 11.29 6.34 3.57
C ASN A 111 10.61 5.76 4.82
N LEU A 112 11.26 4.80 5.48
CA LEU A 112 10.65 3.97 6.51
C LEU A 112 11.53 3.84 7.75
N PRO A 113 10.97 3.92 8.97
CA PRO A 113 11.70 3.63 10.20
C PRO A 113 12.04 2.13 10.28
N ILE A 114 13.21 1.84 10.88
CA ILE A 114 13.70 0.49 11.18
C ILE A 114 13.48 0.23 12.66
N TYR A 115 12.90 -0.93 12.98
CA TYR A 115 12.61 -1.40 14.33
C TYR A 115 13.31 -2.72 14.61
N HIS A 116 13.46 -3.07 15.90
CA HIS A 116 13.93 -4.37 16.31
C HIS A 116 12.92 -5.47 16.01
N GLY A 117 13.43 -6.60 15.51
CA GLY A 117 12.67 -7.81 15.24
C GLY A 117 11.72 -7.70 14.07
N THR A 118 11.11 -8.84 13.73
CA THR A 118 10.20 -8.99 12.60
C THR A 118 8.80 -9.45 13.02
N SER A 119 8.38 -9.06 14.25
CA SER A 119 7.03 -9.40 14.72
C SER A 119 5.95 -8.77 13.80
N PRO A 120 4.72 -9.32 13.74
CA PRO A 120 3.63 -8.77 12.93
C PRO A 120 3.41 -7.29 13.21
N LYS A 121 3.44 -6.91 14.48
CA LYS A 121 3.25 -5.53 14.94
C LYS A 121 4.33 -4.59 14.41
N VAL A 122 5.57 -5.07 14.25
CA VAL A 122 6.68 -4.31 13.66
C VAL A 122 6.48 -4.18 12.16
N LEU A 123 6.26 -5.30 11.47
CA LEU A 123 6.17 -5.35 10.01
C LEU A 123 4.93 -4.62 9.46
N GLU A 124 3.87 -4.44 10.26
CA GLU A 124 2.72 -3.59 9.92
C GLU A 124 3.03 -2.09 9.98
N ARG A 125 4.09 -1.69 10.68
CA ARG A 125 4.41 -0.28 10.97
C ARG A 125 5.57 0.26 10.15
N GLY A 126 6.53 -0.58 9.77
CA GLY A 126 7.75 -0.17 9.10
C GLY A 126 8.63 -1.35 8.72
N VAL A 127 9.93 -1.15 8.76
CA VAL A 127 10.94 -2.16 8.48
C VAL A 127 11.37 -2.82 9.78
N GLY A 128 11.41 -4.13 9.81
CA GLY A 128 11.92 -4.93 10.91
C GLY A 128 13.36 -5.39 10.64
N HIS A 129 14.25 -5.22 11.60
CA HIS A 129 15.57 -5.83 11.58
C HIS A 129 15.47 -7.28 12.04
N LEU A 130 15.98 -8.21 11.23
CA LEU A 130 15.93 -9.63 11.56
C LEU A 130 16.94 -9.97 12.65
N GLN A 131 16.44 -10.36 13.83
CA GLN A 131 17.29 -10.81 14.93
C GLN A 131 18.15 -12.00 14.51
N GLY A 132 19.44 -11.96 14.82
CA GLY A 132 20.43 -12.95 14.39
C GLY A 132 21.21 -12.55 13.15
N SER A 133 20.76 -11.52 12.41
CA SER A 133 21.58 -10.84 11.40
C SER A 133 22.36 -9.68 12.02
N ALA A 134 23.35 -9.14 11.30
CA ALA A 134 24.14 -8.01 11.80
C ALA A 134 23.28 -6.75 11.94
N LEU A 135 23.49 -5.99 13.02
CA LEU A 135 22.89 -4.67 13.22
C LEU A 135 23.29 -3.72 12.07
N PRO A 136 22.43 -2.73 11.72
CA PRO A 136 22.63 -1.88 10.56
C PRO A 136 23.64 -0.76 10.79
N VAL A 137 24.85 -1.13 11.26
CA VAL A 137 25.98 -0.19 11.50
C VAL A 137 27.10 -0.31 10.48
N GLY A 138 26.99 -1.32 9.57
CA GLY A 138 27.99 -1.64 8.56
C GLY A 138 29.25 -2.29 9.14
N GLY A 139 30.26 -2.48 8.30
CA GLY A 139 31.55 -3.07 8.69
C GLY A 139 31.85 -4.34 7.93
N ALA A 140 33.15 -4.69 7.81
CA ALA A 140 33.55 -5.96 7.20
C ALA A 140 33.00 -7.14 8.00
N ASP A 141 32.73 -8.26 7.33
CA ASP A 141 32.17 -9.46 7.92
C ASP A 141 30.77 -9.24 8.53
N THR A 142 29.98 -8.30 7.96
CA THR A 142 28.59 -8.06 8.39
C THR A 142 27.59 -8.30 7.26
N HIS A 143 26.42 -8.85 7.63
CA HIS A 143 25.27 -8.98 6.75
C HIS A 143 24.00 -8.64 7.53
N CYS A 144 23.47 -7.43 7.31
CA CYS A 144 22.23 -6.96 7.92
C CYS A 144 21.04 -7.39 7.08
N VAL A 145 19.96 -7.85 7.72
CA VAL A 145 18.72 -8.24 7.04
C VAL A 145 17.57 -7.36 7.51
N LEU A 146 16.94 -6.68 6.57
CA LEU A 146 15.83 -5.76 6.80
C LEU A 146 14.58 -6.24 6.06
N SER A 147 13.48 -6.41 6.79
CA SER A 147 12.26 -7.01 6.24
C SER A 147 11.07 -6.08 6.36
N ALA A 148 10.21 -6.07 5.36
CA ALA A 148 8.93 -5.39 5.42
C ALA A 148 7.90 -6.09 4.54
N HIS A 149 6.62 -5.88 4.86
CA HIS A 149 5.53 -6.47 4.09
C HIS A 149 5.43 -5.92 2.66
N ARG A 150 4.85 -6.75 1.81
CA ARG A 150 4.41 -6.41 0.45
C ARG A 150 2.91 -6.62 0.32
N GLY A 151 2.23 -5.67 -0.34
CA GLY A 151 0.81 -5.82 -0.66
C GLY A 151 -0.16 -5.58 0.50
N LEU A 152 0.26 -4.91 1.58
CA LEU A 152 -0.67 -4.49 2.62
C LEU A 152 -1.59 -3.38 2.10
N PRO A 153 -2.93 -3.51 2.26
CA PRO A 153 -3.85 -2.44 1.86
C PRO A 153 -3.65 -1.14 2.65
N SER A 154 -3.03 -1.22 3.83
CA SER A 154 -2.86 -0.08 4.73
C SER A 154 -1.59 0.72 4.52
N ALA A 155 -0.54 0.14 3.92
CA ALA A 155 0.76 0.78 3.74
C ALA A 155 1.55 0.17 2.59
N ALA A 156 2.26 1.00 1.82
CA ALA A 156 3.07 0.53 0.69
C ALA A 156 4.27 -0.32 1.14
N LEU A 157 5.00 0.12 2.17
CA LEU A 157 6.20 -0.54 2.70
C LEU A 157 7.17 -0.98 1.59
N PHE A 158 7.47 -2.30 1.46
CA PHE A 158 8.32 -2.86 0.39
C PHE A 158 7.51 -3.40 -0.80
N THR A 159 6.31 -2.83 -1.06
CA THR A 159 5.44 -3.27 -2.16
C THR A 159 6.14 -3.20 -3.52
N ASP A 160 6.92 -2.17 -3.76
CA ASP A 160 7.59 -1.89 -5.03
C ASP A 160 9.07 -2.35 -5.05
N LEU A 161 9.50 -3.19 -4.10
CA LEU A 161 10.89 -3.65 -4.01
C LEU A 161 11.35 -4.41 -5.27
N ASP A 162 10.44 -5.06 -5.99
CA ASP A 162 10.68 -5.75 -7.26
C ASP A 162 10.96 -4.80 -8.45
N LEU A 163 10.79 -3.49 -8.26
CA LEU A 163 11.17 -2.50 -9.28
C LEU A 163 12.64 -2.10 -9.21
N LEU A 164 13.36 -2.53 -8.16
CA LEU A 164 14.81 -2.29 -8.05
C LEU A 164 15.58 -3.15 -9.03
N ARG A 165 16.74 -2.65 -9.41
CA ARG A 165 17.68 -3.27 -10.34
C ARG A 165 19.09 -3.18 -9.80
N ALA A 166 19.98 -4.04 -10.26
CA ALA A 166 21.41 -3.90 -10.00
C ALA A 166 21.89 -2.49 -10.41
N GLY A 167 22.66 -1.87 -9.52
CA GLY A 167 23.14 -0.49 -9.67
C GLY A 167 22.21 0.58 -9.05
N ASP A 168 20.98 0.24 -8.60
CA ASP A 168 20.15 1.14 -7.79
C ASP A 168 20.71 1.21 -6.35
N HIS A 169 20.46 2.32 -5.65
CA HIS A 169 20.98 2.51 -4.30
C HIS A 169 19.88 2.54 -3.25
N PHE A 170 20.24 2.14 -2.03
CA PHE A 170 19.46 2.41 -0.83
C PHE A 170 20.39 2.86 0.31
N TYR A 171 19.81 3.59 1.25
CA TYR A 171 20.54 4.29 2.29
C TYR A 171 19.97 3.98 3.66
N ILE A 172 20.85 3.63 4.61
CA ILE A 172 20.47 3.43 6.02
C ILE A 172 21.04 4.58 6.83
N TYR A 173 20.16 5.24 7.53
CA TYR A 173 20.49 6.32 8.45
C TYR A 173 20.42 5.77 9.87
N VAL A 174 21.55 5.71 10.53
CA VAL A 174 21.67 5.21 11.91
C VAL A 174 22.53 6.16 12.71
N LEU A 175 21.96 6.71 13.79
CA LEU A 175 22.59 7.77 14.57
C LEU A 175 23.11 8.89 13.66
N ASP A 176 24.40 9.19 13.71
CA ASP A 176 25.05 10.23 12.90
C ASP A 176 25.68 9.72 11.59
N ARG A 177 25.45 8.43 11.23
CA ARG A 177 26.02 7.82 10.01
C ARG A 177 24.97 7.61 8.93
N VAL A 178 25.40 7.77 7.70
CA VAL A 178 24.67 7.36 6.51
C VAL A 178 25.44 6.24 5.82
N LEU A 179 24.81 5.11 5.67
CA LEU A 179 25.36 3.91 5.04
C LEU A 179 24.71 3.75 3.69
N ALA A 180 25.49 3.88 2.61
CA ALA A 180 25.01 3.70 1.25
C ALA A 180 25.33 2.31 0.74
N TYR A 181 24.35 1.66 0.10
CA TYR A 181 24.48 0.34 -0.50
C TYR A 181 24.01 0.37 -1.94
N GLU A 182 24.78 -0.24 -2.84
CA GLU A 182 24.42 -0.44 -4.24
C GLU A 182 23.90 -1.87 -4.42
N VAL A 183 22.75 -2.02 -5.06
CA VAL A 183 22.12 -3.32 -5.32
C VAL A 183 23.03 -4.13 -6.28
N ASP A 184 23.44 -5.31 -5.82
CA ASP A 184 24.29 -6.23 -6.58
C ASP A 184 23.61 -7.58 -6.90
N GLN A 185 22.62 -7.98 -6.10
CA GLN A 185 21.93 -9.26 -6.27
C GLN A 185 20.44 -9.14 -6.02
N ILE A 186 19.63 -9.77 -6.87
CA ILE A 186 18.18 -9.88 -6.71
C ILE A 186 17.80 -11.34 -6.94
N LEU A 187 17.20 -11.97 -5.91
CA LEU A 187 16.81 -13.37 -5.94
C LEU A 187 15.37 -13.55 -5.51
N GLU A 188 14.70 -14.55 -6.07
CA GLU A 188 13.44 -15.07 -5.58
C GLU A 188 13.65 -16.49 -5.07
N VAL A 189 13.42 -16.73 -3.79
CA VAL A 189 13.75 -17.98 -3.11
C VAL A 189 12.57 -18.52 -2.30
N GLU A 190 12.59 -19.80 -1.93
CA GLU A 190 11.66 -20.38 -0.98
C GLU A 190 11.90 -19.82 0.44
N PRO A 191 10.89 -19.81 1.33
CA PRO A 191 11.01 -19.22 2.67
C PRO A 191 12.10 -19.84 3.56
N ASP A 192 12.38 -21.10 3.38
CA ASP A 192 13.39 -21.87 4.12
C ASP A 192 14.81 -21.73 3.56
N HIS A 193 14.95 -21.12 2.37
CA HIS A 193 16.25 -20.85 1.75
C HIS A 193 16.86 -19.57 2.31
N THR A 194 17.59 -19.68 3.42
CA THR A 194 18.21 -18.53 4.13
C THR A 194 19.73 -18.45 3.92
N GLU A 195 20.30 -19.29 3.06
CA GLU A 195 21.75 -19.37 2.84
C GLU A 195 22.33 -18.07 2.26
N ASP A 196 21.55 -17.37 1.41
CA ASP A 196 21.91 -16.08 0.83
C ASP A 196 21.93 -14.92 1.84
N LEU A 197 21.49 -15.16 3.09
CA LEU A 197 21.51 -14.18 4.19
C LEU A 197 22.73 -14.33 5.10
N ASN A 198 23.60 -15.31 4.83
CA ASN A 198 24.80 -15.55 5.61
C ASN A 198 25.85 -14.45 5.40
N VAL A 199 26.66 -14.24 6.42
CA VAL A 199 27.83 -13.34 6.36
C VAL A 199 28.83 -13.87 5.35
N LEU A 200 29.32 -13.00 4.47
CA LEU A 200 30.41 -13.28 3.54
C LEU A 200 31.71 -12.63 4.06
N PRO A 201 32.82 -13.37 4.17
CA PRO A 201 34.08 -12.85 4.70
C PRO A 201 34.57 -11.61 3.92
N GLY A 202 34.86 -10.54 4.64
CA GLY A 202 35.36 -9.29 4.09
C GLY A 202 34.32 -8.34 3.55
N GLU A 203 33.05 -8.78 3.42
CA GLU A 203 31.97 -8.00 2.84
C GLU A 203 31.17 -7.22 3.91
N ASP A 204 30.60 -6.06 3.49
CA ASP A 204 29.62 -5.27 4.22
C ASP A 204 28.33 -5.28 3.40
N LEU A 205 27.36 -6.10 3.81
CA LEU A 205 26.16 -6.41 3.04
C LEU A 205 24.89 -6.05 3.80
N VAL A 206 23.88 -5.66 3.03
CA VAL A 206 22.50 -5.53 3.51
C VAL A 206 21.56 -6.23 2.53
N THR A 207 20.67 -7.09 3.03
CA THR A 207 19.60 -7.67 2.21
C THR A 207 18.25 -7.16 2.67
N LEU A 208 17.50 -6.59 1.72
CA LEU A 208 16.09 -6.22 1.88
C LEU A 208 15.22 -7.41 1.52
N VAL A 209 14.31 -7.79 2.42
CA VAL A 209 13.47 -8.99 2.25
C VAL A 209 11.99 -8.63 2.24
N THR A 210 11.27 -9.18 1.26
CA THR A 210 9.82 -9.10 1.23
C THR A 210 9.20 -10.36 0.65
N CYS A 211 7.87 -10.50 0.76
CA CYS A 211 7.16 -11.64 0.17
C CYS A 211 6.91 -11.43 -1.33
N THR A 212 6.90 -12.52 -2.09
CA THR A 212 6.62 -12.55 -3.54
C THR A 212 5.93 -13.87 -3.92
N PRO A 213 5.15 -13.97 -5.03
CA PRO A 213 4.57 -12.88 -5.81
C PRO A 213 3.56 -12.03 -5.02
N TYR A 214 3.26 -10.83 -5.52
CA TYR A 214 2.31 -9.91 -4.89
C TYR A 214 0.97 -10.59 -4.57
N GLY A 215 0.54 -10.53 -3.30
CA GLY A 215 -0.72 -11.10 -2.82
C GLY A 215 -0.76 -12.63 -2.71
N VAL A 216 0.24 -13.36 -3.22
CA VAL A 216 0.37 -14.83 -3.11
C VAL A 216 1.33 -15.20 -1.98
N ASN A 217 2.49 -14.54 -1.91
CA ASN A 217 3.44 -14.57 -0.79
C ASN A 217 4.08 -15.97 -0.52
N THR A 218 4.22 -16.79 -1.55
CA THR A 218 4.80 -18.15 -1.43
C THR A 218 6.32 -18.16 -1.36
N HIS A 219 6.97 -17.11 -1.86
CA HIS A 219 8.42 -16.98 -1.91
C HIS A 219 8.88 -15.71 -1.19
N ARG A 220 10.19 -15.53 -1.11
CA ARG A 220 10.85 -14.32 -0.63
C ARG A 220 11.62 -13.68 -1.77
N LEU A 221 11.44 -12.36 -1.91
CA LEU A 221 12.27 -11.51 -2.75
C LEU A 221 13.42 -10.97 -1.89
N LEU A 222 14.64 -11.29 -2.25
CA LEU A 222 15.88 -10.83 -1.63
C LEU A 222 16.52 -9.80 -2.56
N VAL A 223 16.71 -8.58 -2.09
CA VAL A 223 17.43 -7.51 -2.79
C VAL A 223 18.64 -7.17 -1.94
N ARG A 224 19.81 -7.67 -2.34
CA ARG A 224 21.07 -7.45 -1.64
C ARG A 224 21.81 -6.24 -2.21
N GLY A 225 22.42 -5.47 -1.33
CA GLY A 225 23.38 -4.42 -1.68
C GLY A 225 24.68 -4.60 -0.93
N HIS A 226 25.77 -4.22 -1.59
CA HIS A 226 27.09 -4.11 -1.00
C HIS A 226 27.39 -2.64 -0.67
N ARG A 227 28.26 -2.42 0.31
CA ARG A 227 28.62 -1.09 0.79
C ARG A 227 29.34 -0.26 -0.27
N VAL A 228 28.90 0.98 -0.45
CA VAL A 228 29.55 1.98 -1.30
C VAL A 228 29.75 3.30 -0.55
N ALA A 229 30.56 4.20 -1.12
CA ALA A 229 30.71 5.54 -0.55
C ALA A 229 29.41 6.34 -0.69
N TYR A 230 28.97 6.95 0.41
CA TYR A 230 27.79 7.83 0.37
C TYR A 230 28.10 9.14 -0.37
N THR A 231 27.22 9.51 -1.29
CA THR A 231 27.26 10.78 -2.01
C THR A 231 25.85 11.37 -2.08
N GLU A 232 25.65 12.53 -1.50
CA GLU A 232 24.35 13.19 -1.44
C GLU A 232 23.79 13.51 -2.83
N ASP A 233 24.64 13.89 -3.77
CA ASP A 233 24.24 14.18 -5.15
C ASP A 233 23.62 12.95 -5.85
N VAL A 234 24.14 11.75 -5.60
CA VAL A 234 23.60 10.50 -6.16
C VAL A 234 22.20 10.23 -5.58
N GLU A 235 22.04 10.34 -4.26
CA GLU A 235 20.76 10.16 -3.62
C GLU A 235 19.69 11.15 -4.11
N GLN A 236 20.06 12.43 -4.27
CA GLN A 236 19.17 13.45 -4.79
C GLN A 236 18.77 13.18 -6.24
N HIS A 237 19.73 12.79 -7.09
CA HIS A 237 19.48 12.47 -8.48
C HIS A 237 18.54 11.26 -8.63
N GLU A 238 18.74 10.23 -7.86
CA GLU A 238 17.84 9.05 -7.85
C GLU A 238 16.44 9.39 -7.37
N SER A 239 16.31 10.27 -6.38
CA SER A 239 15.01 10.74 -5.89
C SER A 239 14.19 11.46 -6.97
N GLN A 240 14.87 12.21 -7.88
CA GLN A 240 14.22 12.88 -9.01
C GLN A 240 13.77 11.89 -10.11
N ASN A 241 14.43 10.73 -10.20
CA ASN A 241 14.17 9.68 -11.18
C ASN A 241 13.36 8.50 -10.62
N ALA A 242 12.64 8.71 -9.53
CA ALA A 242 11.82 7.68 -8.90
C ALA A 242 10.80 7.04 -9.88
N VAL A 243 10.62 5.74 -9.78
CA VAL A 243 9.68 4.99 -10.60
C VAL A 243 8.25 5.19 -10.04
N SER A 244 7.28 5.24 -10.94
CA SER A 244 5.88 5.32 -10.53
C SER A 244 5.46 4.03 -9.81
N SER A 245 5.10 4.14 -8.55
CA SER A 245 4.70 3.02 -7.70
C SER A 245 3.33 2.43 -8.11
N VAL A 246 3.07 1.17 -7.72
CA VAL A 246 1.76 0.52 -7.87
C VAL A 246 0.68 1.36 -7.19
N HIS A 247 0.97 1.98 -6.06
CA HIS A 247 0.04 2.88 -5.36
C HIS A 247 -0.30 4.14 -6.16
N THR A 248 0.67 4.71 -6.87
CA THR A 248 0.44 5.86 -7.76
C THR A 248 -0.46 5.47 -8.94
N GLN A 249 -0.23 4.31 -9.56
CA GLN A 249 -1.09 3.79 -10.62
C GLN A 249 -2.51 3.53 -10.12
N TYR A 250 -2.67 2.90 -8.95
CA TYR A 250 -3.97 2.70 -8.33
C TYR A 250 -4.70 4.02 -8.09
N THR A 251 -4.01 5.04 -7.59
CA THR A 251 -4.58 6.39 -7.38
C THR A 251 -5.11 6.97 -8.68
N LEU A 252 -4.37 6.86 -9.79
CA LEU A 252 -4.81 7.35 -11.10
C LEU A 252 -6.08 6.62 -11.58
N TRP A 253 -6.14 5.30 -11.43
CA TRP A 253 -7.34 4.53 -11.79
C TRP A 253 -8.56 4.89 -10.95
N VAL A 254 -8.39 5.10 -9.64
CA VAL A 254 -9.46 5.54 -8.74
C VAL A 254 -9.97 6.92 -9.14
N VAL A 255 -9.07 7.88 -9.36
CA VAL A 255 -9.46 9.25 -9.79
C VAL A 255 -10.18 9.22 -11.13
N LEU A 256 -9.70 8.44 -12.09
CA LEU A 256 -10.35 8.27 -13.40
C LEU A 256 -11.76 7.68 -13.24
N GLY A 257 -11.91 6.61 -12.47
CA GLY A 257 -13.20 5.97 -12.21
C GLY A 257 -14.20 6.91 -11.54
N LEU A 258 -13.77 7.66 -10.52
CA LEU A 258 -14.60 8.66 -9.86
C LEU A 258 -15.00 9.80 -10.80
N SER A 259 -14.08 10.25 -11.67
CA SER A 259 -14.36 11.29 -12.67
C SER A 259 -15.40 10.83 -13.69
N ILE A 260 -15.27 9.60 -14.20
CA ILE A 260 -16.25 9.00 -15.12
C ILE A 260 -17.62 8.88 -14.45
N THR A 261 -17.65 8.43 -13.19
CA THR A 261 -18.89 8.30 -12.41
C THR A 261 -19.56 9.67 -12.21
N LEU A 262 -18.79 10.70 -11.89
CA LEU A 262 -19.30 12.06 -11.74
C LEU A 262 -19.90 12.58 -13.04
N VAL A 263 -19.19 12.42 -14.15
CA VAL A 263 -19.69 12.83 -15.48
C VAL A 263 -20.99 12.10 -15.83
N PHE A 264 -21.06 10.79 -15.57
CA PHE A 264 -22.26 10.00 -15.79
C PHE A 264 -23.45 10.49 -14.96
N VAL A 265 -23.25 10.78 -13.67
CA VAL A 265 -24.28 11.32 -12.77
C VAL A 265 -24.76 12.67 -13.25
N LEU A 266 -23.84 13.58 -13.63
CA LEU A 266 -24.19 14.89 -14.16
C LEU A 266 -24.98 14.79 -15.46
N LEU A 267 -24.59 13.88 -16.35
CA LEU A 267 -25.31 13.60 -17.60
C LEU A 267 -26.73 13.09 -17.33
N MET A 268 -26.88 12.13 -16.42
CA MET A 268 -28.18 11.61 -16.00
C MET A 268 -29.07 12.69 -15.39
N LEU A 269 -28.53 13.56 -14.53
CA LEU A 269 -29.24 14.70 -13.97
C LEU A 269 -29.66 15.71 -15.06
N TRP A 270 -28.80 15.96 -16.04
CA TRP A 270 -29.10 16.84 -17.15
C TRP A 270 -30.19 16.26 -18.06
N LEU A 271 -30.12 14.97 -18.40
CA LEU A 271 -31.15 14.27 -19.16
C LEU A 271 -32.49 14.23 -18.43
N SER A 272 -32.50 14.00 -17.10
CA SER A 272 -33.72 13.97 -16.30
C SER A 272 -34.39 15.33 -16.18
N ARG A 273 -33.63 16.44 -16.27
CA ARG A 273 -34.15 17.81 -16.29
C ARG A 273 -34.71 18.22 -17.65
N ARG A 274 -34.41 17.51 -18.74
CA ARG A 274 -35.04 17.72 -20.04
C ARG A 274 -36.47 17.20 -19.97
N LYS A 275 -37.43 18.08 -19.69
CA LYS A 275 -38.87 17.80 -19.77
C LYS A 275 -39.17 17.19 -21.16
N PRO A 276 -39.93 16.09 -21.25
CA PRO A 276 -40.40 15.61 -22.54
C PRO A 276 -41.20 16.73 -23.23
N ARG A 277 -40.70 17.21 -24.37
CA ARG A 277 -41.47 18.13 -25.22
C ARG A 277 -42.78 17.45 -25.54
N GLY A 278 -43.87 18.05 -25.09
CA GLY A 278 -45.24 17.53 -25.13
C GLY A 278 -45.60 16.88 -26.46
N GLY A 279 -46.04 15.65 -26.39
CA GLY A 279 -46.73 14.98 -27.50
C GLY A 279 -47.92 15.85 -27.92
N LYS A 280 -47.97 16.18 -29.20
CA LYS A 280 -49.09 16.85 -29.85
C LYS A 280 -50.37 16.11 -29.46
N ARG A 281 -51.27 16.80 -28.74
CA ARG A 281 -52.67 16.37 -28.54
C ARG A 281 -53.28 16.18 -29.94
N LEU A 282 -53.53 14.96 -30.38
CA LEU A 282 -54.43 14.65 -31.48
C LEU A 282 -55.78 15.22 -31.13
N MET A 283 -56.24 16.19 -31.93
CA MET A 283 -57.57 16.80 -31.80
C MET A 283 -58.63 15.68 -31.87
N LYS A 284 -59.42 15.55 -30.83
CA LYS A 284 -60.70 14.83 -30.86
C LYS A 284 -61.61 15.53 -31.86
N GLY A 285 -61.91 14.89 -32.97
CA GLY A 285 -62.94 15.31 -33.90
C GLY A 285 -64.30 15.44 -33.24
N LYS A 286 -64.98 16.53 -33.51
CA LYS A 286 -66.36 16.79 -33.07
C LYS A 286 -67.31 15.71 -33.65
N PRO A 287 -68.31 15.22 -32.88
CA PRO A 287 -69.34 14.32 -33.44
C PRO A 287 -70.27 15.08 -34.37
N ALA A 288 -70.52 14.54 -35.56
CA ALA A 288 -71.51 15.05 -36.54
C ALA A 288 -72.93 14.95 -35.96
N LYS A 289 -73.70 16.00 -36.11
CA LYS A 289 -75.15 16.07 -35.85
C LYS A 289 -75.91 15.17 -36.83
N ASN A 290 -76.62 14.19 -36.32
CA ASN A 290 -77.51 13.34 -37.12
C ASN A 290 -78.91 13.92 -37.14
N HIS A 291 -79.42 14.20 -38.31
CA HIS A 291 -80.79 14.61 -38.54
C HIS A 291 -81.76 13.44 -38.39
N ARG A 292 -82.85 13.74 -37.70
CA ARG A 292 -84.03 12.91 -37.54
C ARG A 292 -84.70 12.61 -38.92
N HIS A 293 -85.10 11.37 -39.15
CA HIS A 293 -86.35 10.97 -39.83
C HIS A 293 -86.95 9.75 -39.21
N GLN A 294 -88.17 9.93 -38.71
CA GLN A 294 -89.17 8.94 -38.31
C GLN A 294 -90.09 8.71 -39.53
N PRO A 295 -91.10 7.82 -39.44
CA PRO A 295 -91.13 6.38 -39.21
C PRO A 295 -91.90 5.61 -40.30
N GLN A 296 -91.94 4.30 -40.31
CA GLN A 296 -93.15 3.54 -40.72
C GLN A 296 -93.17 2.11 -40.17
N ARG A 297 -94.33 1.77 -39.64
CA ARG A 297 -94.80 0.47 -39.19
C ARG A 297 -94.92 -0.50 -40.30
N LEU A 298 -94.86 -1.80 -40.02
CA LEU A 298 -95.74 -2.89 -40.34
C LEU A 298 -95.04 -4.19 -39.86
N ARG A 299 -95.63 -4.81 -38.81
CA ARG A 299 -96.57 -5.96 -38.68
C ARG A 299 -96.12 -7.21 -39.43
N GLY A 300 -95.96 -8.28 -38.68
CA GLY A 300 -96.33 -9.60 -39.11
C GLY A 300 -95.32 -10.72 -38.73
N LYS A 301 -95.72 -11.47 -37.74
CA LYS A 301 -95.94 -12.93 -37.65
C LYS A 301 -94.68 -13.79 -37.50
N GLU A 302 -94.64 -14.45 -36.31
CA GLU A 302 -94.86 -15.88 -36.08
C GLU A 302 -93.89 -16.78 -36.92
N SER A 303 -93.17 -17.66 -36.40
CA SER A 303 -93.41 -18.90 -35.65
C SER A 303 -92.11 -19.61 -35.43
N GLN A 304 -91.93 -20.11 -34.27
CA GLN A 304 -91.91 -21.54 -33.86
C GLN A 304 -90.73 -22.40 -34.31
N GLN A 305 -90.25 -23.06 -33.31
CA GLN A 305 -89.76 -24.45 -33.26
C GLN A 305 -88.31 -24.62 -33.73
N ASP A 306 -87.52 -25.40 -33.18
CA ASP A 306 -87.38 -26.40 -32.17
C ASP A 306 -85.96 -26.99 -32.30
N GLU A 307 -85.49 -27.46 -31.21
CA GLU A 307 -84.65 -28.66 -31.01
C GLU A 307 -83.38 -28.87 -31.87
N ALA A 308 -82.27 -28.93 -31.29
CA ALA A 308 -81.55 -30.12 -30.77
C ALA A 308 -80.24 -29.65 -30.12
#